data_45872c6465e24fefbfb2ac90d2b78756
#
_entry.id   45872c6465e24fefbfb2ac90d2b78756
#
_cell.length_a   1.000
_cell.length_b   1.000
_cell.length_c   1.000
_cell.angle_alpha   90.00
_cell.angle_beta   90.00
_cell.angle_gamma   90.00
#
_symmetry.space_group_name_H-M   'P 1'
#
loop_
_entity.id
_entity.type
_entity.pdbx_description
1 polymer ?
#
loop_
_entity_poly.entity_id
_entity_poly.type
_entity_poly.pdbx_seq_one_letter_code
_entity_poly.pdbx_strand_id
1 'polypeptide(L)'
;ELEHPIDRHSRELIVSNIELLLNYCLRFYDRQFITREEINHSVVKKFISLLDEYIARKAEREGLPTVAYFADKCCYSTKYFGELVKTETGRTAKSMINDRLLSAARQLLVDETLTITQVSQHLGFEYPQHFVRFFKAQTGKTPSEYRKTA
;
A
#
# COMPACT_ATOMS: atom_id res chain seq x y z
N GLU A 1 -15.49 -4.96 -56.07
CA GLU A 1 -14.08 -5.34 -55.67
C GLU A 1 -13.99 -6.64 -54.87
N LEU A 2 -15.11 -7.23 -54.44
CA LEU A 2 -15.16 -8.49 -53.69
C LEU A 2 -15.18 -9.76 -54.54
N GLU A 3 -15.19 -9.65 -55.88
CA GLU A 3 -15.29 -10.78 -56.82
C GLU A 3 -13.97 -11.18 -57.49
N HIS A 4 -12.87 -10.50 -57.19
CA HIS A 4 -11.57 -10.91 -57.68
C HIS A 4 -10.84 -11.78 -56.65
N PRO A 5 -10.24 -12.92 -57.05
CA PRO A 5 -9.43 -13.74 -56.18
C PRO A 5 -8.27 -12.89 -55.65
N ILE A 6 -8.09 -12.92 -54.35
CA ILE A 6 -6.99 -12.22 -53.62
C ILE A 6 -5.68 -12.70 -54.20
N ASP A 7 -5.00 -11.82 -54.96
CA ASP A 7 -3.70 -12.14 -55.51
C ASP A 7 -2.61 -12.21 -54.40
N ARG A 8 -1.46 -12.73 -54.74
CA ARG A 8 -0.34 -12.90 -53.79
C ARG A 8 0.06 -11.57 -53.15
N HIS A 9 0.07 -10.50 -53.91
CA HIS A 9 0.47 -9.17 -53.44
C HIS A 9 -0.59 -8.56 -52.49
N SER A 10 -1.87 -8.74 -52.81
CA SER A 10 -2.96 -8.33 -51.93
C SER A 10 -2.91 -9.05 -50.57
N ARG A 11 -2.54 -10.34 -50.58
CA ARG A 11 -2.38 -11.13 -49.37
C ARG A 11 -1.21 -10.64 -48.53
N GLU A 12 -0.08 -10.35 -49.11
CA GLU A 12 1.11 -9.80 -48.44
C GLU A 12 0.82 -8.42 -47.85
N LEU A 13 0.08 -7.55 -48.53
CA LEU A 13 -0.33 -6.24 -48.05
C LEU A 13 -1.30 -6.35 -46.85
N ILE A 14 -2.26 -7.27 -46.89
CA ILE A 14 -3.19 -7.51 -45.80
C ILE A 14 -2.43 -7.97 -44.55
N VAL A 15 -1.52 -8.93 -44.68
CA VAL A 15 -0.68 -9.43 -43.56
C VAL A 15 0.16 -8.30 -42.97
N SER A 16 0.83 -7.51 -43.80
CA SER A 16 1.66 -6.39 -43.33
C SER A 16 0.84 -5.31 -42.60
N ASN A 17 -0.39 -5.03 -43.05
CA ASN A 17 -1.28 -4.09 -42.39
C ASN A 17 -1.78 -4.62 -41.02
N ILE A 18 -2.06 -5.93 -40.93
CA ILE A 18 -2.44 -6.58 -39.69
C ILE A 18 -1.26 -6.55 -38.69
N GLU A 19 -0.04 -6.88 -39.15
CA GLU A 19 1.17 -6.80 -38.33
C GLU A 19 1.40 -5.37 -37.82
N LEU A 20 1.24 -4.37 -38.68
CA LEU A 20 1.36 -2.98 -38.29
C LEU A 20 0.32 -2.59 -37.22
N LEU A 21 -0.93 -3.00 -37.41
CA LEU A 21 -2.00 -2.76 -36.42
C LEU A 21 -1.68 -3.41 -35.08
N LEU A 22 -1.23 -4.67 -35.09
CA LEU A 22 -0.86 -5.37 -33.86
C LEU A 22 0.33 -4.70 -33.17
N ASN A 23 1.33 -4.24 -33.91
CA ASN A 23 2.47 -3.50 -33.35
C ASN A 23 2.03 -2.16 -32.73
N TYR A 24 1.07 -1.44 -33.32
CA TYR A 24 0.48 -0.27 -32.69
C TYR A 24 -0.27 -0.62 -31.40
N CYS A 25 -1.07 -1.68 -31.40
CA CYS A 25 -1.76 -2.15 -30.21
C CYS A 25 -0.79 -2.49 -29.08
N LEU A 26 0.28 -3.22 -29.36
CA LEU A 26 1.34 -3.52 -28.39
C LEU A 26 1.99 -2.25 -27.85
N ARG A 27 2.36 -1.31 -28.72
CA ARG A 27 2.97 -0.04 -28.32
C ARG A 27 2.06 0.77 -27.40
N PHE A 28 0.75 0.85 -27.70
CA PHE A 28 -0.21 1.55 -26.83
C PHE A 28 -0.40 0.81 -25.51
N TYR A 29 -0.43 -0.51 -25.52
CA TYR A 29 -0.53 -1.34 -24.34
C TYR A 29 0.67 -1.13 -23.42
N ASP A 30 1.89 -1.24 -23.92
CA ASP A 30 3.13 -1.00 -23.16
C ASP A 30 3.17 0.40 -22.55
N ARG A 31 2.73 1.41 -23.29
CA ARG A 31 2.66 2.78 -22.81
C ARG A 31 1.68 2.96 -21.66
N GLN A 32 0.53 2.29 -21.70
CA GLN A 32 -0.44 2.30 -20.62
C GLN A 32 0.08 1.59 -19.37
N PHE A 33 0.82 0.52 -19.52
CA PHE A 33 1.42 -0.21 -18.39
C PHE A 33 2.48 0.64 -17.68
N ILE A 34 3.42 1.23 -18.39
CA ILE A 34 4.47 2.09 -17.82
C ILE A 34 3.82 3.25 -17.02
N THR A 35 2.85 3.93 -17.59
CA THR A 35 2.16 5.03 -16.92
C THR A 35 1.39 4.57 -15.68
N ARG A 36 0.79 3.38 -15.72
CA ARG A 36 0.04 2.81 -14.60
C ARG A 36 0.97 2.38 -13.46
N GLU A 37 2.12 1.80 -13.75
CA GLU A 37 3.13 1.45 -12.75
C GLU A 37 3.67 2.70 -12.05
N GLU A 38 3.98 3.77 -12.78
CA GLU A 38 4.43 5.03 -12.20
C GLU A 38 3.36 5.63 -11.26
N ILE A 39 2.08 5.62 -11.67
CA ILE A 39 0.97 6.10 -10.85
C ILE A 39 0.83 5.24 -9.59
N ASN A 40 0.82 3.93 -9.71
CA ASN A 40 0.68 3.01 -8.59
C ASN A 40 1.82 3.18 -7.58
N HIS A 41 3.05 3.29 -8.06
CA HIS A 41 4.22 3.54 -7.22
C HIS A 41 4.12 4.89 -6.47
N SER A 42 3.62 5.92 -7.14
CA SER A 42 3.32 7.23 -6.54
C SER A 42 2.28 7.12 -5.42
N VAL A 43 1.21 6.33 -5.61
CA VAL A 43 0.17 6.10 -4.61
C VAL A 43 0.72 5.40 -3.37
N VAL A 44 1.58 4.40 -3.54
CA VAL A 44 2.24 3.70 -2.42
C VAL A 44 3.15 4.65 -1.63
N LYS A 45 3.93 5.48 -2.31
CA LYS A 45 4.77 6.50 -1.65
C LYS A 45 3.91 7.48 -0.85
N LYS A 46 2.82 7.97 -1.44
CA LYS A 46 1.85 8.85 -0.76
C LYS A 46 1.24 8.17 0.47
N PHE A 47 0.86 6.91 0.36
CA PHE A 47 0.33 6.13 1.48
C PHE A 47 1.33 6.04 2.64
N ILE A 48 2.59 5.71 2.37
CA ILE A 48 3.62 5.61 3.40
C ILE A 48 3.82 6.96 4.10
N SER A 49 3.90 8.04 3.36
CA SER A 49 4.05 9.39 3.92
C SER A 49 2.86 9.79 4.79
N LEU A 50 1.63 9.53 4.33
CA LEU A 50 0.40 9.80 5.09
C LEU A 50 0.32 8.94 6.36
N LEU A 51 0.78 7.70 6.31
CA LEU A 51 0.80 6.78 7.45
C LEU A 51 1.78 7.26 8.52
N ASP A 52 2.99 7.67 8.12
CA ASP A 52 3.99 8.21 9.03
C ASP A 52 3.49 9.51 9.70
N GLU A 53 2.88 10.41 8.92
CA GLU A 53 2.27 11.64 9.45
C GLU A 53 1.09 11.34 10.40
N TYR A 54 0.25 10.36 10.05
CA TYR A 54 -0.89 9.98 10.86
C TYR A 54 -0.46 9.48 12.23
N ILE A 55 0.51 8.54 12.27
CA ILE A 55 1.01 7.99 13.53
C ILE A 55 1.67 9.09 14.38
N ALA A 56 2.43 10.00 13.76
CA ALA A 56 3.15 11.03 14.48
C ALA A 56 2.25 12.15 15.05
N ARG A 57 1.11 12.45 14.41
CA ARG A 57 0.34 13.67 14.71
C ARG A 57 -1.13 13.46 14.99
N LYS A 58 -1.71 12.36 14.52
CA LYS A 58 -3.16 12.17 14.51
C LYS A 58 -3.63 10.99 15.35
N ALA A 59 -2.81 9.95 15.46
CA ALA A 59 -3.22 8.69 16.10
C ALA A 59 -3.79 8.90 17.51
N GLU A 60 -3.17 9.75 18.31
CA GLU A 60 -3.63 10.03 19.68
C GLU A 60 -5.05 10.62 19.75
N ARG A 61 -5.46 11.38 18.72
CA ARG A 61 -6.77 12.06 18.69
C ARG A 61 -7.81 11.31 17.88
N GLU A 62 -7.39 10.73 16.75
CA GLU A 62 -8.28 10.10 15.78
C GLU A 62 -8.36 8.56 15.94
N GLY A 63 -7.53 8.00 16.83
CA GLY A 63 -7.47 6.55 17.05
C GLY A 63 -6.56 5.81 16.08
N LEU A 64 -6.71 4.49 16.03
CA LEU A 64 -5.86 3.64 15.17
C LEU A 64 -6.06 3.92 13.68
N PRO A 65 -4.96 3.96 12.90
CA PRO A 65 -5.04 4.12 11.45
C PRO A 65 -5.75 2.96 10.78
N THR A 66 -6.65 3.27 9.84
CA THR A 66 -7.41 2.27 9.09
C THR A 66 -7.08 2.30 7.59
N VAL A 67 -7.20 1.15 6.92
CA VAL A 67 -6.99 1.08 5.46
C VAL A 67 -8.00 1.97 4.73
N ALA A 68 -9.24 2.05 5.22
CA ALA A 68 -10.29 2.90 4.64
C ALA A 68 -9.92 4.39 4.65
N TYR A 69 -9.33 4.88 5.73
CA TYR A 69 -8.85 6.25 5.84
C TYR A 69 -7.84 6.60 4.74
N PHE A 70 -6.84 5.75 4.52
CA PHE A 70 -5.81 6.00 3.50
C PHE A 70 -6.32 5.81 2.09
N ALA A 71 -7.24 4.87 1.86
CA ALA A 71 -7.91 4.70 0.58
C ALA A 71 -8.66 5.97 0.18
N ASP A 72 -9.43 6.54 1.11
CA ASP A 72 -10.15 7.81 0.92
C ASP A 72 -9.19 8.97 0.62
N LYS A 73 -8.10 9.13 1.40
CA LYS A 73 -7.06 10.14 1.16
C LYS A 73 -6.34 9.99 -0.17
N CYS A 74 -6.31 8.80 -0.73
CA CYS A 74 -5.78 8.52 -2.06
C CYS A 74 -6.85 8.55 -3.16
N CYS A 75 -8.12 8.84 -2.83
CA CYS A 75 -9.27 8.87 -3.75
C CYS A 75 -9.56 7.51 -4.41
N TYR A 76 -9.40 6.42 -3.66
CA TYR A 76 -9.70 5.06 -4.10
C TYR A 76 -10.71 4.36 -3.19
N SER A 77 -11.41 3.36 -3.74
CA SER A 77 -12.16 2.44 -2.89
C SER A 77 -11.21 1.60 -2.03
N THR A 78 -11.64 1.22 -0.82
CA THR A 78 -10.82 0.42 0.12
C THR A 78 -10.33 -0.89 -0.51
N LYS A 79 -11.19 -1.54 -1.32
CA LYS A 79 -10.87 -2.80 -2.01
C LYS A 79 -9.76 -2.58 -3.05
N TYR A 80 -9.95 -1.62 -3.95
CA TYR A 80 -8.97 -1.33 -5.00
C TYR A 80 -7.63 -0.89 -4.41
N PHE A 81 -7.66 0.00 -3.41
CA PHE A 81 -6.45 0.44 -2.71
C PHE A 81 -5.69 -0.72 -2.08
N GLY A 82 -6.41 -1.65 -1.41
CA GLY A 82 -5.80 -2.83 -0.80
C GLY A 82 -5.12 -3.74 -1.82
N GLU A 83 -5.75 -3.97 -2.97
CA GLU A 83 -5.20 -4.75 -4.08
C GLU A 83 -3.99 -4.06 -4.71
N LEU A 84 -4.07 -2.74 -4.96
CA LEU A 84 -2.98 -1.92 -5.48
C LEU A 84 -1.74 -2.02 -4.59
N VAL A 85 -1.88 -1.74 -3.29
CA VAL A 85 -0.77 -1.80 -2.33
C VAL A 85 -0.16 -3.20 -2.30
N LYS A 86 -1.00 -4.25 -2.30
CA LYS A 86 -0.53 -5.65 -2.28
C LYS A 86 0.24 -6.01 -3.55
N THR A 87 -0.23 -5.59 -4.72
CA THR A 87 0.43 -5.85 -6.01
C THR A 87 1.78 -5.15 -6.08
N GLU A 88 1.84 -3.88 -5.68
CA GLU A 88 3.07 -3.07 -5.77
C GLU A 88 4.13 -3.43 -4.72
N THR A 89 3.71 -3.86 -3.52
CA THR A 89 4.63 -4.06 -2.38
C THR A 89 4.80 -5.52 -1.97
N GLY A 90 3.98 -6.43 -2.50
CA GLY A 90 3.87 -7.82 -2.05
C GLY A 90 3.21 -7.97 -0.66
N ARG A 91 2.77 -6.87 -0.02
CA ARG A 91 2.26 -6.83 1.35
C ARG A 91 0.91 -6.15 1.43
N THR A 92 0.06 -6.59 2.36
CA THR A 92 -1.23 -5.92 2.56
C THR A 92 -1.04 -4.56 3.23
N ALA A 93 -1.90 -3.58 2.88
CA ALA A 93 -1.91 -2.27 3.53
C ALA A 93 -2.05 -2.38 5.06
N LYS A 94 -2.85 -3.34 5.55
CA LYS A 94 -2.99 -3.62 6.99
C LYS A 94 -1.68 -4.07 7.64
N SER A 95 -0.92 -4.95 6.97
CA SER A 95 0.39 -5.39 7.46
C SER A 95 1.36 -4.21 7.55
N MET A 96 1.38 -3.34 6.54
CA MET A 96 2.23 -2.15 6.55
C MET A 96 1.87 -1.18 7.68
N ILE A 97 0.57 -0.97 7.95
CA ILE A 97 0.09 -0.19 9.09
C ILE A 97 0.60 -0.79 10.40
N ASN A 98 0.44 -2.10 10.59
CA ASN A 98 0.86 -2.78 11.81
C ASN A 98 2.37 -2.66 12.05
N ASP A 99 3.18 -2.79 11.00
CA ASP A 99 4.63 -2.66 11.14
C ASP A 99 5.05 -1.23 11.51
N ARG A 100 4.40 -0.22 10.94
CA ARG A 100 4.68 1.18 11.30
C ARG A 100 4.26 1.48 12.74
N LEU A 101 3.09 1.00 13.17
CA LEU A 101 2.66 1.08 14.56
C LEU A 101 3.63 0.39 15.51
N LEU A 102 4.11 -0.80 15.14
CA LEU A 102 5.09 -1.54 15.94
C LEU A 102 6.43 -0.80 16.02
N SER A 103 6.90 -0.22 14.92
CA SER A 103 8.11 0.58 14.89
C SER A 103 8.00 1.81 15.80
N ALA A 104 6.89 2.54 15.72
CA ALA A 104 6.61 3.68 16.59
C ALA A 104 6.49 3.25 18.06
N ALA A 105 5.84 2.11 18.33
CA ALA A 105 5.75 1.56 19.68
C ALA A 105 7.13 1.27 20.27
N ARG A 106 8.02 0.66 19.51
CA ARG A 106 9.39 0.37 19.96
C ARG A 106 10.15 1.65 20.29
N GLN A 107 10.02 2.70 19.49
CA GLN A 107 10.65 3.99 19.73
C GLN A 107 10.14 4.64 21.03
N LEU A 108 8.82 4.67 21.21
CA LEU A 108 8.20 5.25 22.43
C LEU A 108 8.49 4.44 23.70
N LEU A 109 8.68 3.11 23.58
CA LEU A 109 9.00 2.25 24.73
C LEU A 109 10.42 2.44 25.27
N VAL A 110 11.34 2.97 24.48
CA VAL A 110 12.70 3.32 24.93
C VAL A 110 12.68 4.52 25.91
N ASP A 111 11.69 5.39 25.77
CA ASP A 111 11.50 6.50 26.71
C ASP A 111 10.86 5.99 28.01
N GLU A 112 11.68 5.87 29.06
CA GLU A 112 11.25 5.40 30.37
C GLU A 112 10.31 6.39 31.10
N THR A 113 10.25 7.64 30.66
CA THR A 113 9.35 8.66 31.24
C THR A 113 7.88 8.40 30.89
N LEU A 114 7.61 7.70 29.78
CA LEU A 114 6.28 7.35 29.34
C LEU A 114 5.80 6.04 29.98
N THR A 115 4.64 6.06 30.57
CA THR A 115 3.96 4.83 31.01
C THR A 115 3.46 4.01 29.80
N ILE A 116 3.26 2.70 29.99
CA ILE A 116 2.67 1.84 28.94
C ILE A 116 1.30 2.35 28.49
N THR A 117 0.53 2.92 29.41
CA THR A 117 -0.77 3.54 29.11
C THR A 117 -0.61 4.76 28.20
N GLN A 118 0.34 5.64 28.48
CA GLN A 118 0.61 6.80 27.65
C GLN A 118 1.12 6.40 26.25
N VAL A 119 2.02 5.42 26.17
CA VAL A 119 2.47 4.87 24.86
C VAL A 119 1.26 4.33 24.07
N SER A 120 0.36 3.60 24.71
CA SER A 120 -0.87 3.11 24.10
C SER A 120 -1.74 4.23 23.54
N GLN A 121 -1.93 5.30 24.30
CA GLN A 121 -2.71 6.48 23.90
C GLN A 121 -2.06 7.23 22.74
N HIS A 122 -0.76 7.49 22.78
CA HIS A 122 -0.03 8.13 21.69
C HIS A 122 -0.17 7.37 20.36
N LEU A 123 -0.26 6.04 20.42
CA LEU A 123 -0.44 5.19 19.24
C LEU A 123 -1.90 5.07 18.79
N GLY A 124 -2.86 5.67 19.51
CA GLY A 124 -4.28 5.67 19.18
C GLY A 124 -5.03 4.44 19.61
N PHE A 125 -4.52 3.64 20.54
CA PHE A 125 -5.29 2.54 21.13
C PHE A 125 -6.27 3.07 22.17
N GLU A 126 -7.52 2.75 22.01
CA GLU A 126 -8.59 3.14 22.96
C GLU A 126 -8.36 2.54 24.36
N TYR A 127 -7.89 1.28 24.41
CA TYR A 127 -7.62 0.56 25.64
C TYR A 127 -6.19 0.02 25.68
N PRO A 128 -5.43 0.22 26.78
CA PRO A 128 -4.05 -0.24 26.91
C PRO A 128 -3.88 -1.76 26.73
N GLN A 129 -4.89 -2.55 27.12
CA GLN A 129 -4.87 -4.00 26.94
C GLN A 129 -4.87 -4.43 25.46
N HIS A 130 -5.47 -3.63 24.56
CA HIS A 130 -5.41 -3.90 23.12
C HIS A 130 -3.99 -3.67 22.57
N PHE A 131 -3.33 -2.62 23.05
CA PHE A 131 -1.93 -2.37 22.72
C PHE A 131 -1.02 -3.50 23.23
N VAL A 132 -1.16 -3.94 24.47
CA VAL A 132 -0.36 -5.04 25.04
C VAL A 132 -0.55 -6.32 24.21
N ARG A 133 -1.80 -6.65 23.85
CA ARG A 133 -2.11 -7.81 23.01
C ARG A 133 -1.50 -7.68 21.61
N PHE A 134 -1.67 -6.52 20.99
CA PHE A 134 -1.07 -6.23 19.67
C PHE A 134 0.45 -6.39 19.70
N PHE A 135 1.11 -5.75 20.65
CA PHE A 135 2.57 -5.76 20.77
C PHE A 135 3.11 -7.17 21.03
N LYS A 136 2.47 -7.91 21.95
CA LYS A 136 2.84 -9.30 22.24
C LYS A 136 2.63 -10.22 21.03
N ALA A 137 1.55 -10.04 20.28
CA ALA A 137 1.30 -10.84 19.07
C ALA A 137 2.35 -10.59 17.98
N GLN A 138 2.91 -9.37 17.90
CA GLN A 138 3.91 -9.00 16.89
C GLN A 138 5.36 -9.31 17.31
N THR A 139 5.65 -9.35 18.60
CA THR A 139 7.05 -9.44 19.12
C THR A 139 7.30 -10.68 19.98
N GLY A 140 6.25 -11.37 20.40
CA GLY A 140 6.33 -12.47 21.37
C GLY A 140 6.50 -12.01 22.82
N LYS A 141 6.78 -10.72 23.09
CA LYS A 141 7.00 -10.14 24.42
C LYS A 141 5.93 -9.08 24.73
N THR A 142 5.61 -8.90 25.99
CA THR A 142 4.80 -7.76 26.42
C THR A 142 5.63 -6.46 26.32
N PRO A 143 4.97 -5.26 26.20
CA PRO A 143 5.67 -3.98 26.21
C PRO A 143 6.56 -3.77 27.44
N SER A 144 6.12 -4.24 28.60
CA SER A 144 6.90 -4.15 29.86
C SER A 144 8.13 -5.06 29.86
N GLU A 145 8.02 -6.27 29.33
CA GLU A 145 9.16 -7.18 29.14
C GLU A 145 10.15 -6.64 28.11
N TYR A 146 9.63 -6.07 27.02
CA TYR A 146 10.46 -5.46 25.98
C TYR A 146 11.29 -4.30 26.53
N ARG A 147 10.67 -3.38 27.29
CA ARG A 147 11.35 -2.23 27.93
C ARG A 147 12.50 -2.63 28.85
N LYS A 148 12.38 -3.78 29.54
CA LYS A 148 13.45 -4.27 30.42
C LYS A 148 14.65 -4.85 29.66
N THR A 149 14.47 -5.17 28.38
CA THR A 149 15.50 -5.84 27.55
C THR A 149 16.01 -4.93 26.42
N ALA A 150 15.48 -3.72 26.28
CA ALA A 150 15.91 -2.70 25.32
C ALA A 150 16.92 -1.76 25.96
#